data_766b339644c17810253555a922cd1472
#
_entry.id   766b339644c17810253555a922cd1472
#
_cell.length_a   1.000
_cell.length_b   1.000
_cell.length_c   1.000
_cell.angle_alpha   90.00
_cell.angle_beta   90.00
_cell.angle_gamma   90.00
#
_symmetry.space_group_name_H-M   'P 1'
#
loop_
_entity.id
_entity.type
_entity.pdbx_description
1 polymer ?
#
loop_
_entity_poly.entity_id
_entity_poly.type
_entity_poly.pdbx_seq_one_letter_code
_entity_poly.pdbx_strand_id
1 'polypeptide(L)'
;LKYAALGLVLLLGLSGCTAEAENAAGDCDGVVVEVNFGTMQAEQISSCIAFEGDEILAKDALAQAAVEIEGTVTYPDLIVCRVNGLPSATEPLEIEGQEPHLESCADMPPEFAYWALWVKNDAASQWEYATEGAATLKLSRGQSVGLAFASGDQAPTPTE
;
A
#
# COMPACT_ATOMS: atom_id res chain seq x y z
N LEU A 1 33.73 59.85 27.68
CA LEU A 1 32.40 59.19 27.76
C LEU A 1 32.34 58.13 26.65
N LYS A 2 32.43 56.85 27.01
CA LYS A 2 32.38 55.71 26.10
C LYS A 2 31.03 54.99 26.34
N TYR A 3 30.17 54.98 25.38
CA TYR A 3 28.95 54.16 25.41
C TYR A 3 29.24 52.86 24.70
N ALA A 4 29.19 51.73 25.41
CA ALA A 4 29.20 50.40 24.88
C ALA A 4 27.77 49.96 24.58
N ALA A 5 27.45 49.75 23.31
CA ALA A 5 26.21 49.19 22.87
C ALA A 5 26.29 47.66 22.91
N LEU A 6 25.47 47.07 23.77
CA LEU A 6 25.35 45.62 23.91
C LEU A 6 24.32 45.10 22.89
N GLY A 7 24.78 44.44 21.84
CA GLY A 7 23.90 43.84 20.82
C GLY A 7 23.37 42.49 21.30
N LEU A 8 22.06 42.44 21.50
CA LEU A 8 21.33 41.22 21.81
C LEU A 8 21.05 40.41 20.53
N VAL A 9 21.75 39.34 20.28
CA VAL A 9 21.54 38.43 19.17
C VAL A 9 20.41 37.46 19.57
N LEU A 10 19.25 37.62 18.95
CA LEU A 10 18.07 36.74 19.10
C LEU A 10 18.26 35.54 18.18
N LEU A 11 18.65 34.38 18.72
CA LEU A 11 18.68 33.11 18.01
C LEU A 11 17.26 32.56 17.92
N LEU A 12 16.64 32.72 16.75
CA LEU A 12 15.39 31.99 16.42
C LEU A 12 15.75 30.53 16.12
N GLY A 13 15.52 29.64 17.08
CA GLY A 13 15.55 28.20 16.88
C GLY A 13 14.41 27.78 15.96
N LEU A 14 14.72 27.37 14.73
CA LEU A 14 13.79 26.59 13.88
C LEU A 14 13.72 25.20 14.48
N SER A 15 12.65 24.94 15.24
CA SER A 15 12.24 23.57 15.58
C SER A 15 11.64 22.97 14.33
N GLY A 16 12.48 22.28 13.53
CA GLY A 16 11.99 21.41 12.47
C GLY A 16 11.31 20.20 13.11
N CYS A 17 9.99 20.12 13.04
CA CYS A 17 9.27 18.86 13.24
C CYS A 17 9.64 17.97 12.05
N THR A 18 10.60 17.08 12.23
CA THR A 18 10.68 15.87 11.41
C THR A 18 9.52 15.00 11.86
N ALA A 19 8.48 14.90 11.03
CA ALA A 19 7.50 13.84 11.17
C ALA A 19 8.26 12.53 10.90
N GLU A 20 8.65 11.83 11.95
CA GLU A 20 8.99 10.42 11.85
C GLU A 20 7.73 9.72 11.39
N ALA A 21 7.82 8.99 10.28
CA ALA A 21 6.78 8.05 9.87
C ALA A 21 6.72 6.97 10.95
N GLU A 22 5.83 7.15 11.92
CA GLU A 22 5.51 6.13 12.92
C GLU A 22 4.95 4.94 12.14
N ASN A 23 5.56 3.77 12.34
CA ASN A 23 5.09 2.52 11.77
C ASN A 23 3.61 2.34 12.15
N ALA A 24 2.72 2.45 11.20
CA ALA A 24 1.27 2.38 11.41
C ALA A 24 0.80 1.08 12.10
N ALA A 25 1.65 0.04 12.10
CA ALA A 25 1.33 -1.28 12.65
C ALA A 25 1.36 -1.38 14.19
N GLY A 26 2.00 -0.44 14.91
CA GLY A 26 2.24 -0.58 16.36
C GLY A 26 1.07 -0.21 17.26
N ASP A 27 0.22 0.75 16.88
CA ASP A 27 -0.86 1.33 17.69
C ASP A 27 -2.18 1.50 16.89
N CYS A 28 -2.44 0.66 15.88
CA CYS A 28 -3.64 0.77 15.06
C CYS A 28 -4.85 0.11 15.74
N ASP A 29 -5.80 0.92 16.21
CA ASP A 29 -7.12 0.42 16.63
C ASP A 29 -8.04 0.25 15.42
N GLY A 30 -7.67 -0.67 14.54
CA GLY A 30 -8.37 -0.92 13.29
C GLY A 30 -7.66 -1.98 12.46
N VAL A 31 -7.67 -1.80 11.16
CA VAL A 31 -6.96 -2.62 10.17
C VAL A 31 -5.83 -1.79 9.56
N VAL A 32 -4.64 -2.37 9.44
CA VAL A 32 -3.53 -1.74 8.71
C VAL A 32 -3.65 -2.11 7.24
N VAL A 33 -3.58 -1.10 6.38
CA VAL A 33 -3.53 -1.25 4.92
C VAL A 33 -2.13 -0.92 4.44
N GLU A 34 -1.53 -1.83 3.67
CA GLU A 34 -0.19 -1.70 3.11
C GLU A 34 -0.21 -1.93 1.60
N VAL A 35 0.45 -1.09 0.81
CA VAL A 35 0.59 -1.30 -0.64
C VAL A 35 2.02 -1.11 -1.07
N ASN A 36 2.59 -2.16 -1.67
CA ASN A 36 3.90 -2.19 -2.28
C ASN A 36 3.76 -2.27 -3.80
N PHE A 37 4.12 -1.18 -4.47
CA PHE A 37 4.03 -1.09 -5.94
C PHE A 37 5.19 -1.81 -6.67
N GLY A 38 6.09 -2.47 -5.95
CA GLY A 38 7.21 -3.21 -6.52
C GLY A 38 8.13 -2.31 -7.34
N THR A 39 8.33 -2.66 -8.60
CA THR A 39 9.19 -1.91 -9.54
C THR A 39 8.49 -0.70 -10.18
N MET A 40 7.18 -0.53 -9.98
CA MET A 40 6.45 0.63 -10.51
C MET A 40 6.79 1.89 -9.70
N GLN A 41 6.87 3.03 -10.40
CA GLN A 41 7.24 4.31 -9.79
C GLN A 41 6.04 4.93 -9.05
N ALA A 42 5.74 4.40 -7.86
CA ALA A 42 4.73 4.91 -6.97
C ALA A 42 5.19 4.81 -5.51
N GLU A 43 4.73 5.73 -4.68
CA GLU A 43 5.01 5.69 -3.24
C GLU A 43 4.23 4.55 -2.59
N GLN A 44 4.88 3.84 -1.66
CA GLN A 44 4.23 2.83 -0.84
C GLN A 44 3.16 3.48 0.03
N ILE A 45 2.06 2.75 0.26
CA ILE A 45 0.97 3.20 1.12
C ILE A 45 1.02 2.39 2.41
N SER A 46 0.96 3.07 3.54
CA SER A 46 0.77 2.48 4.86
C SER A 46 -0.24 3.33 5.63
N SER A 47 -1.34 2.74 6.03
CA SER A 47 -2.44 3.47 6.69
C SER A 47 -3.15 2.62 7.72
N CYS A 48 -3.49 3.21 8.86
CA CYS A 48 -4.37 2.62 9.85
C CYS A 48 -5.82 3.05 9.60
N ILE A 49 -6.70 2.09 9.41
CA ILE A 49 -8.11 2.31 9.11
C ILE A 49 -8.96 1.91 10.31
N ALA A 50 -9.44 2.90 11.03
CA ALA A 50 -10.43 2.71 12.08
C ALA A 50 -11.82 2.52 11.44
N PHE A 51 -12.64 1.63 12.00
CA PHE A 51 -13.98 1.35 11.52
C PHE A 51 -14.93 1.01 12.68
N GLU A 52 -16.23 1.09 12.42
CA GLU A 52 -17.26 0.69 13.38
C GLU A 52 -17.68 -0.77 13.17
N GLY A 53 -18.10 -1.44 14.24
CA GLY A 53 -18.47 -2.85 14.22
C GLY A 53 -17.30 -3.79 14.46
N ASP A 54 -17.50 -5.07 14.20
CA ASP A 54 -16.53 -6.14 14.50
C ASP A 54 -15.63 -6.47 13.30
N GLU A 55 -16.11 -6.27 12.09
CA GLU A 55 -15.42 -6.60 10.85
C GLU A 55 -15.60 -5.50 9.79
N ILE A 56 -14.63 -5.39 8.90
CA ILE A 56 -14.67 -4.57 7.69
C ILE A 56 -14.31 -5.43 6.47
N LEU A 57 -14.89 -5.17 5.31
CA LEU A 57 -14.43 -5.81 4.08
C LEU A 57 -13.09 -5.23 3.63
N ALA A 58 -12.20 -6.07 3.11
CA ALA A 58 -10.90 -5.63 2.63
C ALA A 58 -11.00 -4.51 1.59
N LYS A 59 -11.95 -4.59 0.64
CA LYS A 59 -12.19 -3.52 -0.34
C LYS A 59 -12.55 -2.18 0.30
N ASP A 60 -13.31 -2.21 1.40
CA ASP A 60 -13.74 -0.99 2.08
C ASP A 60 -12.58 -0.38 2.90
N ALA A 61 -11.73 -1.23 3.50
CA ALA A 61 -10.51 -0.79 4.15
C ALA A 61 -9.52 -0.18 3.15
N LEU A 62 -9.32 -0.82 1.99
CA LEU A 62 -8.50 -0.30 0.89
C LEU A 62 -9.03 1.05 0.40
N ALA A 63 -10.35 1.16 0.16
CA ALA A 63 -10.94 2.42 -0.29
C ALA A 63 -10.78 3.56 0.74
N GLN A 64 -10.90 3.28 2.04
CA GLN A 64 -10.66 4.26 3.10
C GLN A 64 -9.19 4.69 3.19
N ALA A 65 -8.25 3.83 2.77
CA ALA A 65 -6.83 4.15 2.64
C ALA A 65 -6.50 4.90 1.33
N ALA A 66 -7.50 5.33 0.55
CA ALA A 66 -7.35 5.92 -0.78
C ALA A 66 -6.65 4.97 -1.78
N VAL A 67 -6.87 3.68 -1.62
CA VAL A 67 -6.42 2.63 -2.54
C VAL A 67 -7.58 2.25 -3.44
N GLU A 68 -7.54 2.70 -4.69
CA GLU A 68 -8.51 2.34 -5.71
C GLU A 68 -8.08 1.04 -6.40
N ILE A 69 -8.94 0.01 -6.36
CA ILE A 69 -8.69 -1.26 -7.03
C ILE A 69 -9.60 -1.42 -8.25
N GLU A 70 -9.03 -1.84 -9.36
CA GLU A 70 -9.75 -2.28 -10.55
C GLU A 70 -9.57 -3.79 -10.70
N GLY A 71 -10.68 -4.52 -10.81
CA GLY A 71 -10.65 -5.95 -11.08
C GLY A 71 -10.51 -6.25 -12.57
N THR A 72 -10.26 -7.52 -12.91
CA THR A 72 -10.31 -7.95 -14.31
C THR A 72 -11.77 -8.02 -14.80
N VAL A 73 -11.97 -7.98 -16.12
CA VAL A 73 -13.31 -8.10 -16.71
C VAL A 73 -13.94 -9.47 -16.40
N THR A 74 -13.13 -10.52 -16.45
CA THR A 74 -13.63 -11.89 -16.19
C THR A 74 -13.86 -12.15 -14.69
N TYR A 75 -13.03 -11.57 -13.80
CA TYR A 75 -13.07 -11.81 -12.36
C TYR A 75 -13.04 -10.51 -11.55
N PRO A 76 -14.06 -9.63 -11.68
CA PRO A 76 -13.98 -8.25 -11.17
C PRO A 76 -13.88 -8.16 -9.65
N ASP A 77 -14.40 -9.13 -8.91
CA ASP A 77 -14.43 -9.15 -7.44
C ASP A 77 -13.32 -10.01 -6.83
N LEU A 78 -12.60 -10.78 -7.65
CA LEU A 78 -11.63 -11.77 -7.19
C LEU A 78 -10.19 -11.40 -7.51
N ILE A 79 -9.93 -10.91 -8.72
CA ILE A 79 -8.59 -10.66 -9.24
C ILE A 79 -8.36 -9.15 -9.39
N VAL A 80 -7.41 -8.63 -8.64
CA VAL A 80 -6.99 -7.23 -8.78
C VAL A 80 -6.10 -7.10 -10.01
N CYS A 81 -6.49 -6.21 -10.91
CA CYS A 81 -5.74 -5.90 -12.12
C CYS A 81 -4.92 -4.62 -11.96
N ARG A 82 -5.50 -3.55 -11.42
CA ARG A 82 -4.81 -2.28 -11.18
C ARG A 82 -5.07 -1.77 -9.77
N VAL A 83 -4.07 -1.08 -9.26
CA VAL A 83 -4.14 -0.33 -8.00
C VAL A 83 -3.73 1.10 -8.29
N ASN A 84 -4.62 2.06 -8.00
CA ASN A 84 -4.42 3.49 -8.31
C ASN A 84 -3.99 3.71 -9.79
N GLY A 85 -4.61 2.96 -10.72
CA GLY A 85 -4.33 3.04 -12.14
C GLY A 85 -3.05 2.36 -12.60
N LEU A 86 -2.34 1.64 -11.74
CA LEU A 86 -1.11 0.89 -12.07
C LEU A 86 -1.33 -0.63 -12.05
N PRO A 87 -0.74 -1.38 -13.00
CA PRO A 87 0.03 -0.90 -14.15
C PRO A 87 -0.80 -0.05 -15.11
N SER A 88 -0.15 0.86 -15.86
CA SER A 88 -0.82 1.76 -16.80
C SER A 88 -1.63 1.02 -17.86
N ALA A 89 -2.77 1.57 -18.25
CA ALA A 89 -3.57 1.05 -19.37
C ALA A 89 -2.98 1.38 -20.75
N THR A 90 -2.02 2.29 -20.82
CA THR A 90 -1.48 2.82 -22.09
C THR A 90 0.05 2.72 -22.19
N GLU A 91 0.73 2.45 -21.10
CA GLU A 91 2.18 2.32 -21.05
C GLU A 91 2.55 0.89 -20.67
N PRO A 92 3.34 0.20 -21.50
CA PRO A 92 3.72 -1.17 -21.19
C PRO A 92 4.67 -1.24 -19.99
N LEU A 93 4.57 -2.35 -19.26
CA LEU A 93 5.55 -2.73 -18.24
C LEU A 93 6.81 -3.25 -18.93
N GLU A 94 7.96 -2.74 -18.51
CA GLU A 94 9.27 -3.25 -18.88
C GLU A 94 9.78 -4.17 -17.76
N ILE A 95 9.80 -5.48 -18.01
CA ILE A 95 10.22 -6.49 -17.04
C ILE A 95 11.41 -7.23 -17.61
N GLU A 96 12.48 -7.35 -16.83
CA GLU A 96 13.71 -8.02 -17.26
C GLU A 96 13.43 -9.46 -17.70
N GLY A 97 13.87 -9.82 -18.89
CA GLY A 97 13.67 -11.14 -19.48
C GLY A 97 12.29 -11.40 -20.09
N GLN A 98 11.42 -10.40 -20.13
CA GLN A 98 10.10 -10.47 -20.75
C GLN A 98 9.99 -9.47 -21.91
N GLU A 99 9.10 -9.73 -22.88
CA GLU A 99 8.67 -8.73 -23.83
C GLU A 99 7.83 -7.65 -23.11
N PRO A 100 7.86 -6.38 -23.57
CA PRO A 100 7.03 -5.33 -23.00
C PRO A 100 5.57 -5.75 -22.90
N HIS A 101 4.99 -5.70 -21.70
CA HIS A 101 3.64 -6.16 -21.42
C HIS A 101 2.68 -5.01 -21.14
N LEU A 102 1.62 -4.90 -21.95
CA LEU A 102 0.52 -3.97 -21.70
C LEU A 102 -0.64 -4.72 -21.05
N GLU A 103 -0.92 -4.40 -19.77
CA GLU A 103 -2.01 -5.05 -19.03
C GLU A 103 -3.38 -4.56 -19.52
N SER A 104 -4.18 -5.48 -20.02
CA SER A 104 -5.52 -5.20 -20.57
C SER A 104 -6.66 -5.31 -19.57
N CYS A 105 -6.42 -5.93 -18.44
CA CYS A 105 -7.43 -6.32 -17.43
C CYS A 105 -8.55 -7.22 -17.98
N ALA A 106 -8.35 -7.89 -19.08
CA ALA A 106 -9.40 -8.73 -19.68
C ALA A 106 -9.65 -10.01 -18.87
N ASP A 107 -8.58 -10.68 -18.44
CA ASP A 107 -8.60 -11.98 -17.79
C ASP A 107 -7.49 -12.07 -16.71
N MET A 108 -7.08 -13.29 -16.33
CA MET A 108 -5.96 -13.49 -15.39
C MET A 108 -4.70 -12.78 -15.88
N PRO A 109 -4.04 -12.00 -15.03
CA PRO A 109 -2.74 -11.41 -15.37
C PRO A 109 -1.68 -12.52 -15.54
N PRO A 110 -0.60 -12.24 -16.26
CA PRO A 110 0.50 -13.20 -16.43
C PRO A 110 1.23 -13.42 -15.10
N GLU A 111 1.85 -14.60 -14.96
CA GLU A 111 2.59 -14.99 -13.73
C GLU A 111 3.77 -14.08 -13.40
N PHE A 112 4.27 -13.33 -14.38
CA PHE A 112 5.39 -12.42 -14.23
C PHE A 112 4.97 -10.95 -13.96
N ALA A 113 3.66 -10.63 -13.90
CA ALA A 113 3.17 -9.29 -13.64
C ALA A 113 1.74 -9.32 -13.09
N TYR A 114 1.60 -9.32 -11.76
CA TYR A 114 0.28 -9.37 -11.12
C TYR A 114 0.27 -8.71 -9.74
N TRP A 115 -0.89 -8.27 -9.32
CA TRP A 115 -1.15 -7.87 -7.94
C TRP A 115 -1.51 -9.07 -7.08
N ALA A 116 -0.80 -9.24 -5.98
CA ALA A 116 -1.11 -10.23 -4.96
C ALA A 116 -1.80 -9.57 -3.77
N LEU A 117 -2.90 -10.17 -3.30
CA LEU A 117 -3.59 -9.77 -2.08
C LEU A 117 -3.06 -10.61 -0.91
N TRP A 118 -2.67 -9.93 0.15
CA TRP A 118 -2.07 -10.51 1.34
C TRP A 118 -2.86 -10.16 2.58
N VAL A 119 -2.77 -11.03 3.58
CA VAL A 119 -3.33 -10.80 4.92
C VAL A 119 -2.30 -11.10 5.99
N LYS A 120 -2.48 -10.46 7.13
CA LYS A 120 -1.69 -10.65 8.34
C LYS A 120 -2.64 -10.69 9.53
N ASN A 121 -2.58 -11.75 10.33
CA ASN A 121 -3.55 -11.96 11.42
C ASN A 121 -3.36 -11.00 12.60
N ASP A 122 -2.12 -10.58 12.82
CA ASP A 122 -1.73 -9.58 13.82
C ASP A 122 -0.37 -8.99 13.46
N ALA A 123 0.09 -7.99 14.22
CA ALA A 123 1.34 -7.30 13.96
C ALA A 123 2.59 -8.21 14.04
N ALA A 124 2.52 -9.33 14.77
CA ALA A 124 3.62 -10.27 14.97
C ALA A 124 3.61 -11.42 13.94
N SER A 125 2.50 -11.61 13.22
CA SER A 125 2.34 -12.64 12.20
C SER A 125 3.10 -12.29 10.92
N GLN A 126 3.33 -13.29 10.08
CA GLN A 126 3.86 -13.09 8.73
C GLN A 126 2.72 -12.82 7.74
N TRP A 127 3.05 -12.24 6.60
CA TRP A 127 2.13 -12.10 5.49
C TRP A 127 1.83 -13.46 4.87
N GLU A 128 0.55 -13.70 4.61
CA GLU A 128 0.04 -14.87 3.92
C GLU A 128 -0.82 -14.44 2.73
N TYR A 129 -0.84 -15.21 1.66
CA TYR A 129 -1.75 -14.93 0.54
C TYR A 129 -3.20 -15.01 1.01
N ALA A 130 -4.01 -14.03 0.63
CA ALA A 130 -5.43 -14.09 0.87
C ALA A 130 -6.06 -15.26 0.10
N THR A 131 -6.97 -15.96 0.76
CA THR A 131 -7.71 -17.08 0.14
C THR A 131 -9.02 -16.63 -0.52
N GLU A 132 -9.35 -15.35 -0.39
CA GLU A 132 -10.53 -14.70 -0.93
C GLU A 132 -10.15 -13.39 -1.62
N GLY A 133 -11.00 -12.93 -2.54
CA GLY A 133 -10.84 -11.61 -3.14
C GLY A 133 -11.21 -10.48 -2.16
N ALA A 134 -10.75 -9.27 -2.45
CA ALA A 134 -10.97 -8.11 -1.58
C ALA A 134 -12.45 -7.80 -1.34
N ALA A 135 -13.34 -8.20 -2.26
CA ALA A 135 -14.78 -7.98 -2.16
C ALA A 135 -15.47 -8.83 -1.08
N THR A 136 -14.89 -9.98 -0.72
CA THR A 136 -15.48 -10.93 0.26
C THR A 136 -14.65 -11.11 1.51
N LEU A 137 -13.36 -10.83 1.44
CA LEU A 137 -12.43 -10.94 2.55
C LEU A 137 -12.83 -10.00 3.69
N LYS A 138 -13.10 -10.57 4.86
CA LYS A 138 -13.43 -9.85 6.09
C LYS A 138 -12.22 -9.75 6.98
N LEU A 139 -12.05 -8.59 7.57
CA LEU A 139 -10.93 -8.25 8.45
C LEU A 139 -11.47 -7.77 9.80
N SER A 140 -10.83 -8.23 10.88
CA SER A 140 -11.07 -7.76 12.24
C SER A 140 -9.97 -6.78 12.68
N ARG A 141 -10.20 -6.05 13.78
CA ARG A 141 -9.18 -5.17 14.36
C ARG A 141 -7.91 -5.93 14.69
N GLY A 142 -6.76 -5.28 14.46
CA GLY A 142 -5.44 -5.84 14.65
C GLY A 142 -4.91 -6.64 13.47
N GLN A 143 -5.75 -6.97 12.49
CA GLN A 143 -5.33 -7.58 11.24
C GLN A 143 -4.77 -6.54 10.27
N SER A 144 -4.04 -7.02 9.26
CA SER A 144 -3.58 -6.19 8.15
C SER A 144 -4.01 -6.81 6.83
N VAL A 145 -4.28 -5.96 5.85
CA VAL A 145 -4.45 -6.33 4.45
C VAL A 145 -3.45 -5.57 3.61
N GLY A 146 -2.90 -6.23 2.61
CA GLY A 146 -1.96 -5.56 1.74
C GLY A 146 -2.03 -6.04 0.31
N LEU A 147 -1.55 -5.18 -0.57
CA LEU A 147 -1.35 -5.45 -1.99
C LEU A 147 0.13 -5.31 -2.30
N ALA A 148 0.69 -6.26 -3.03
CA ALA A 148 2.05 -6.19 -3.54
C ALA A 148 2.08 -6.57 -5.01
N PHE A 149 2.78 -5.76 -5.83
CA PHE A 149 2.94 -6.07 -7.24
C PHE A 149 4.13 -6.99 -7.47
N ALA A 150 3.85 -8.20 -7.94
CA ALA A 150 4.85 -9.16 -8.37
C ALA A 150 5.34 -8.84 -9.79
N SER A 151 6.64 -8.89 -10.01
CA SER A 151 7.29 -8.54 -11.27
C SER A 151 8.47 -9.48 -11.54
N GLY A 152 8.43 -10.18 -12.66
CA GLY A 152 9.39 -11.22 -13.01
C GLY A 152 9.32 -12.39 -12.00
N ASP A 153 10.46 -12.80 -11.47
CA ASP A 153 10.58 -13.84 -10.45
C ASP A 153 10.38 -13.32 -9.02
N GLN A 154 10.07 -12.02 -8.85
CA GLN A 154 9.88 -11.39 -7.55
C GLN A 154 8.42 -11.45 -7.14
N ALA A 155 8.14 -12.01 -5.97
CA ALA A 155 6.84 -11.99 -5.33
C ALA A 155 6.96 -11.27 -3.97
N PRO A 156 7.04 -9.92 -3.97
CA PRO A 156 7.22 -9.15 -2.75
C PRO A 156 6.01 -9.27 -1.84
N THR A 157 6.24 -9.10 -0.54
CA THR A 157 5.18 -8.86 0.43
C THR A 157 4.83 -7.37 0.49
N PRO A 158 3.68 -6.98 1.06
CA PRO A 158 3.29 -5.57 1.19
C PRO A 158 4.29 -4.70 1.94
N THR A 159 4.94 -5.28 2.96
CA THR A 159 6.09 -4.68 3.67
C THR A 159 7.23 -5.70 3.74
N GLU A 160 8.47 -5.21 3.71
CA GLU A 160 9.66 -6.03 3.90
C GLU A 160 9.87 -6.41 5.39
#